data_067947f9b79655c62100e48a80d49789
#
_entry.id   067947f9b79655c62100e48a80d49789
#
_cell.length_a   1.000
_cell.length_b   1.000
_cell.length_c   1.000
_cell.angle_alpha   90.00
_cell.angle_beta   90.00
_cell.angle_gamma   90.00
#
_symmetry.space_group_name_H-M   'P 1'
#
loop_
_entity.id
_entity.type
_entity.pdbx_description
1 polymer ?
#
loop_
_entity_poly.entity_id
_entity_poly.type
_entity_poly.pdbx_seq_one_letter_code
_entity_poly.pdbx_strand_id
1 'polypeptide(L)'
;MNKPNVLLFDIDNTLLDFSAGAMQAMEEIFRAAGLPYAPEMFAVFQVENDKLWARIERGELTIAGLRDVRWQTILARLGLEADGAAMEDAFRDRLHESAVPVAGAPEVLARLHGKYRLCAASNGPYAQQVNRLRRAGMLDAFERLFISGQMGAEKPSRVFFDRCLAQLPGVRPEQCLMIGDSLTADIAGGRAVGMRTCWFDPADRGAAMPPQADWQIGRAHV
;
A
#
# COMPACT_ATOMS: atom_id res chain seq x y z
N MET A 1 -7.03 -19.35 -21.67
CA MET A 1 -6.88 -17.94 -21.24
C MET A 1 -5.43 -17.54 -21.41
N ASN A 2 -5.13 -16.42 -22.09
CA ASN A 2 -3.75 -15.94 -22.25
C ASN A 2 -3.17 -15.57 -20.89
N LYS A 3 -1.90 -15.94 -20.62
CA LYS A 3 -1.21 -15.55 -19.38
C LYS A 3 -1.03 -14.03 -19.35
N PRO A 4 -1.10 -13.38 -18.17
CA PRO A 4 -0.71 -11.97 -18.05
C PRO A 4 0.76 -11.82 -18.42
N ASN A 5 1.13 -10.69 -18.99
CA ASN A 5 2.52 -10.33 -19.30
C ASN A 5 3.00 -9.09 -18.55
N VAL A 6 2.07 -8.37 -17.93
CA VAL A 6 2.35 -7.23 -17.02
C VAL A 6 1.78 -7.55 -15.66
N LEU A 7 2.60 -7.39 -14.62
CA LEU A 7 2.21 -7.54 -13.23
C LEU A 7 2.31 -6.18 -12.54
N LEU A 8 1.19 -5.71 -11.98
CA LEU A 8 1.13 -4.50 -11.17
C LEU A 8 1.06 -4.92 -9.70
N PHE A 9 2.05 -4.55 -8.93
CA PHE A 9 2.10 -4.83 -7.49
C PHE A 9 1.72 -3.58 -6.69
N ASP A 10 0.82 -3.73 -5.75
CA ASP A 10 0.74 -2.78 -4.65
C ASP A 10 2.02 -2.85 -3.80
N ILE A 11 2.28 -1.81 -3.00
CA ILE A 11 3.51 -1.70 -2.20
C ILE A 11 3.23 -1.99 -0.73
N ASP A 12 2.34 -1.23 -0.11
CA ASP A 12 2.11 -1.28 1.34
C ASP A 12 1.28 -2.51 1.73
N ASN A 13 1.78 -3.29 2.69
CA ASN A 13 1.24 -4.60 3.09
C ASN A 13 1.21 -5.67 1.97
N THR A 14 1.77 -5.37 0.80
CA THR A 14 1.95 -6.34 -0.30
C THR A 14 3.43 -6.67 -0.52
N LEU A 15 4.27 -5.68 -0.71
CA LEU A 15 5.73 -5.82 -0.87
C LEU A 15 6.51 -5.35 0.35
N LEU A 16 6.02 -4.30 1.00
CA LEU A 16 6.58 -3.73 2.23
C LEU A 16 5.56 -3.85 3.36
N ASP A 17 6.00 -4.34 4.51
CA ASP A 17 5.19 -4.44 5.72
C ASP A 17 4.99 -3.04 6.32
N PHE A 18 3.91 -2.38 5.89
CA PHE A 18 3.53 -1.06 6.41
C PHE A 18 3.25 -1.13 7.91
N SER A 19 2.59 -2.18 8.36
CA SER A 19 2.20 -2.32 9.77
C SER A 19 3.42 -2.39 10.69
N ALA A 20 4.44 -3.16 10.32
CA ALA A 20 5.68 -3.24 11.08
C ALA A 20 6.41 -1.87 11.11
N GLY A 21 6.51 -1.21 9.95
CA GLY A 21 7.12 0.13 9.86
C GLY A 21 6.35 1.19 10.64
N ALA A 22 5.01 1.16 10.57
CA ALA A 22 4.15 2.11 11.27
C ALA A 22 4.18 1.92 12.79
N MET A 23 4.24 0.67 13.26
CA MET A 23 4.36 0.38 14.70
C MET A 23 5.68 0.92 15.26
N GLN A 24 6.79 0.69 14.57
CA GLN A 24 8.08 1.25 14.95
C GLN A 24 8.07 2.78 14.92
N ALA A 25 7.53 3.37 13.86
CA ALA A 25 7.41 4.82 13.73
C ALA A 25 6.58 5.42 14.87
N MET A 26 5.43 4.80 15.22
CA MET A 26 4.58 5.24 16.33
C MET A 26 5.35 5.22 17.65
N GLU A 27 6.06 4.14 17.97
CA GLU A 27 6.87 4.05 19.20
C GLU A 27 7.90 5.17 19.27
N GLU A 28 8.63 5.42 18.17
CA GLU A 28 9.68 6.43 18.10
C GLU A 28 9.14 7.86 18.28
N ILE A 29 8.02 8.21 17.61
CA ILE A 29 7.43 9.55 17.72
C ILE A 29 6.79 9.77 19.10
N PHE A 30 6.19 8.75 19.72
CA PHE A 30 5.66 8.84 21.09
C PHE A 30 6.79 9.08 22.09
N ARG A 31 7.88 8.33 21.97
CA ARG A 31 9.08 8.53 22.80
C ARG A 31 9.65 9.94 22.62
N ALA A 32 9.76 10.42 21.39
CA ALA A 32 10.28 11.76 21.10
C ALA A 32 9.39 12.88 21.65
N ALA A 33 8.06 12.66 21.65
CA ALA A 33 7.08 13.61 22.21
C ALA A 33 6.91 13.50 23.74
N GLY A 34 7.60 12.57 24.42
CA GLY A 34 7.42 12.32 25.85
C GLY A 34 6.07 11.69 26.21
N LEU A 35 5.41 11.05 25.23
CA LEU A 35 4.12 10.39 25.44
C LEU A 35 4.32 8.95 25.92
N PRO A 36 3.39 8.42 26.74
CA PRO A 36 3.40 6.99 27.08
C PRO A 36 3.14 6.15 25.84
N TYR A 37 3.87 5.05 25.68
CA TYR A 37 3.67 4.08 24.61
C TYR A 37 3.53 2.67 25.20
N ALA A 38 2.54 1.94 24.69
CA ALA A 38 2.40 0.51 24.89
C ALA A 38 2.03 -0.14 23.54
N PRO A 39 2.55 -1.37 23.24
CA PRO A 39 2.31 -2.01 21.95
C PRO A 39 0.84 -2.16 21.56
N GLU A 40 -0.03 -2.32 22.56
CA GLU A 40 -1.49 -2.45 22.37
C GLU A 40 -2.13 -1.18 21.78
N MET A 41 -1.52 -0.02 21.96
CA MET A 41 -1.98 1.23 21.39
C MET A 41 -1.94 1.22 19.85
N PHE A 42 -1.08 0.37 19.27
CA PHE A 42 -1.01 0.22 17.82
C PHE A 42 -2.30 -0.32 17.21
N ALA A 43 -3.08 -1.11 17.93
CA ALA A 43 -4.39 -1.55 17.48
C ALA A 43 -5.37 -0.38 17.25
N VAL A 44 -5.29 0.67 18.08
CA VAL A 44 -6.08 1.91 17.87
C VAL A 44 -5.61 2.62 16.60
N PHE A 45 -4.28 2.73 16.39
CA PHE A 45 -3.72 3.29 15.16
C PHE A 45 -4.26 2.54 13.93
N GLN A 46 -4.19 1.21 13.90
CA GLN A 46 -4.64 0.40 12.76
C GLN A 46 -6.11 0.69 12.43
N VAL A 47 -6.99 0.60 13.43
CA VAL A 47 -8.43 0.82 13.24
C VAL A 47 -8.74 2.22 12.70
N GLU A 48 -8.13 3.27 13.26
CA GLU A 48 -8.42 4.64 12.80
C GLU A 48 -7.75 4.93 11.45
N ASN A 49 -6.54 4.40 11.21
CA ASN A 49 -5.86 4.52 9.92
C ASN A 49 -6.67 3.86 8.78
N ASP A 50 -7.18 2.65 9.00
CA ASP A 50 -8.00 1.95 8.00
C ASP A 50 -9.29 2.72 7.66
N LYS A 51 -9.94 3.33 8.67
CA LYS A 51 -11.10 4.21 8.44
C LYS A 51 -10.74 5.44 7.60
N LEU A 52 -9.57 6.03 7.83
CA LEU A 52 -9.12 7.20 7.07
C LEU A 52 -8.78 6.84 5.63
N TRP A 53 -8.13 5.70 5.39
CA TRP A 53 -7.87 5.20 4.05
C TRP A 53 -9.17 4.87 3.30
N ALA A 54 -10.15 4.24 3.97
CA ALA A 54 -11.46 4.01 3.38
C ALA A 54 -12.18 5.32 2.98
N ARG A 55 -11.98 6.42 3.72
CA ARG A 55 -12.49 7.76 3.34
C ARG A 55 -11.76 8.32 2.12
N ILE A 56 -10.44 8.10 2.01
CA ILE A 56 -9.65 8.51 0.83
C ILE A 56 -10.15 7.76 -0.41
N GLU A 57 -10.33 6.45 -0.32
CA GLU A 57 -10.83 5.61 -1.42
C GLU A 57 -12.23 6.04 -1.92
N ARG A 58 -13.07 6.59 -1.02
CA ARG A 58 -14.38 7.17 -1.37
C ARG A 58 -14.33 8.63 -1.81
N GLY A 59 -13.13 9.26 -1.83
CA GLY A 59 -12.97 10.67 -2.17
C GLY A 59 -13.47 11.66 -1.11
N GLU A 60 -13.73 11.19 0.13
CA GLU A 60 -14.18 12.02 1.27
C GLU A 60 -13.02 12.71 2.00
N LEU A 61 -11.80 12.26 1.75
CA LEU A 61 -10.57 12.78 2.33
C LEU A 61 -9.46 12.72 1.28
N THR A 62 -8.55 13.68 1.30
CA THR A 62 -7.34 13.64 0.48
C THR A 62 -6.16 13.08 1.28
N ILE A 63 -5.14 12.54 0.58
CA ILE A 63 -3.89 12.10 1.23
C ILE A 63 -3.21 13.25 1.97
N ALA A 64 -3.27 14.46 1.42
CA ALA A 64 -2.77 15.66 2.11
C ALA A 64 -3.55 15.95 3.40
N GLY A 65 -4.87 15.75 3.40
CA GLY A 65 -5.73 15.96 4.56
C GLY A 65 -5.48 14.99 5.73
N LEU A 66 -4.75 13.90 5.52
CA LEU A 66 -4.33 13.03 6.62
C LEU A 66 -3.51 13.78 7.68
N ARG A 67 -2.76 14.81 7.26
CA ARG A 67 -1.95 15.63 8.16
C ARG A 67 -2.79 16.27 9.27
N ASP A 68 -4.01 16.67 8.94
CA ASP A 68 -4.86 17.42 9.86
C ASP A 68 -5.71 16.50 10.75
N VAL A 69 -5.88 15.23 10.38
CA VAL A 69 -6.88 14.37 11.04
C VAL A 69 -6.31 13.08 11.66
N ARG A 70 -5.26 12.47 11.10
CA ARG A 70 -4.84 11.13 11.53
C ARG A 70 -4.42 11.10 12.99
N TRP A 71 -3.36 11.81 13.32
CA TRP A 71 -2.85 11.79 14.70
C TRP A 71 -3.76 12.51 15.69
N GLN A 72 -4.47 13.55 15.27
CA GLN A 72 -5.47 14.18 16.11
C GLN A 72 -6.55 13.18 16.54
N THR A 73 -7.03 12.35 15.60
CA THR A 73 -8.03 11.30 15.89
C THR A 73 -7.46 10.21 16.78
N ILE A 74 -6.25 9.71 16.47
CA ILE A 74 -5.61 8.63 17.23
C ILE A 74 -5.31 9.07 18.67
N LEU A 75 -4.72 10.25 18.87
CA LEU A 75 -4.44 10.80 20.19
C LEU A 75 -5.71 10.97 21.03
N ALA A 76 -6.79 11.50 20.44
CA ALA A 76 -8.07 11.63 21.11
C ALA A 76 -8.64 10.26 21.56
N ARG A 77 -8.49 9.22 20.73
CA ARG A 77 -8.91 7.84 21.07
C ARG A 77 -8.08 7.22 22.19
N LEU A 78 -6.81 7.59 22.28
CA LEU A 78 -5.91 7.14 23.33
C LEU A 78 -6.00 7.98 24.62
N GLY A 79 -6.79 9.08 24.62
CA GLY A 79 -6.86 10.01 25.74
C GLY A 79 -5.56 10.79 25.96
N LEU A 80 -4.80 11.06 24.90
CA LEU A 80 -3.52 11.77 24.92
C LEU A 80 -3.66 13.13 24.25
N GLU A 81 -2.88 14.09 24.70
CA GLU A 81 -2.81 15.44 24.15
C GLU A 81 -1.42 15.70 23.56
N ALA A 82 -1.36 16.04 22.28
CA ALA A 82 -0.17 16.50 21.57
C ALA A 82 -0.56 17.20 20.27
N ASP A 83 0.40 17.87 19.62
CA ASP A 83 0.21 18.44 18.29
C ASP A 83 0.11 17.33 17.23
N GLY A 84 -1.11 17.03 16.79
CA GLY A 84 -1.39 15.96 15.81
C GLY A 84 -0.72 16.22 14.46
N ALA A 85 -0.58 17.48 14.03
CA ALA A 85 0.09 17.81 12.77
C ALA A 85 1.61 17.57 12.86
N ALA A 86 2.24 17.97 13.96
CA ALA A 86 3.65 17.69 14.22
C ALA A 86 3.92 16.17 14.34
N MET A 87 3.00 15.42 14.98
CA MET A 87 3.08 13.96 15.05
C MET A 87 2.97 13.32 13.66
N GLU A 88 2.09 13.85 12.78
CA GLU A 88 1.99 13.35 11.39
C GLU A 88 3.27 13.59 10.61
N ASP A 89 3.84 14.79 10.71
CA ASP A 89 5.09 15.12 10.01
C ASP A 89 6.22 14.19 10.48
N ALA A 90 6.38 14.01 11.79
CA ALA A 90 7.37 13.10 12.37
C ALA A 90 7.12 11.62 11.97
N PHE A 91 5.86 11.18 11.94
CA PHE A 91 5.49 9.84 11.51
C PHE A 91 5.85 9.59 10.04
N ARG A 92 5.56 10.55 9.16
CA ARG A 92 5.92 10.46 7.74
C ARG A 92 7.43 10.36 7.53
N ASP A 93 8.20 11.12 8.30
CA ASP A 93 9.67 11.06 8.24
C ASP A 93 10.18 9.67 8.64
N ARG A 94 9.63 9.06 9.70
CA ARG A 94 9.98 7.69 10.10
C ARG A 94 9.56 6.66 9.05
N LEU A 95 8.35 6.77 8.52
CA LEU A 95 7.89 5.89 7.44
C LEU A 95 8.74 6.01 6.18
N HIS A 96 9.21 7.21 5.85
CA HIS A 96 10.10 7.42 4.70
C HIS A 96 11.37 6.57 4.82
N GLU A 97 11.90 6.38 6.01
CA GLU A 97 13.09 5.58 6.28
C GLU A 97 12.79 4.09 6.51
N SER A 98 11.52 3.71 6.71
CA SER A 98 11.11 2.32 6.91
C SER A 98 11.18 1.53 5.61
N ALA A 99 11.77 0.33 5.66
CA ALA A 99 11.90 -0.54 4.48
C ALA A 99 11.85 -2.02 4.89
N VAL A 100 10.83 -2.40 5.65
CA VAL A 100 10.62 -3.79 6.07
C VAL A 100 9.95 -4.56 4.93
N PRO A 101 10.63 -5.54 4.27
CA PRO A 101 9.99 -6.34 3.24
C PRO A 101 8.94 -7.28 3.83
N VAL A 102 7.85 -7.49 3.11
CA VAL A 102 7.00 -8.67 3.33
C VAL A 102 7.82 -9.93 3.04
N ALA A 103 7.73 -10.93 3.93
CA ALA A 103 8.50 -12.17 3.78
C ALA A 103 8.25 -12.83 2.41
N GLY A 104 9.33 -13.12 1.69
CA GLY A 104 9.32 -13.70 0.34
C GLY A 104 9.10 -12.71 -0.80
N ALA A 105 8.78 -11.43 -0.54
CA ALA A 105 8.54 -10.44 -1.61
C ALA A 105 9.78 -10.19 -2.48
N PRO A 106 11.00 -9.98 -1.94
CA PRO A 106 12.20 -9.80 -2.76
C PRO A 106 12.48 -11.02 -3.66
N GLU A 107 12.32 -12.23 -3.15
CA GLU A 107 12.55 -13.48 -3.86
C GLU A 107 11.53 -13.68 -5.00
N VAL A 108 10.27 -13.34 -4.75
CA VAL A 108 9.20 -13.39 -5.77
C VAL A 108 9.52 -12.41 -6.89
N LEU A 109 9.86 -11.15 -6.57
CA LEU A 109 10.23 -10.16 -7.58
C LEU A 109 11.45 -10.62 -8.40
N ALA A 110 12.48 -11.16 -7.75
CA ALA A 110 13.67 -11.68 -8.46
C ALA A 110 13.33 -12.83 -9.39
N ARG A 111 12.42 -13.74 -9.02
CA ARG A 111 11.96 -14.86 -9.87
C ARG A 111 11.11 -14.40 -11.06
N LEU A 112 10.40 -13.28 -10.93
CA LEU A 112 9.51 -12.75 -11.96
C LEU A 112 10.21 -11.76 -12.89
N HIS A 113 11.28 -11.11 -12.41
CA HIS A 113 12.08 -10.16 -13.18
C HIS A 113 12.63 -10.82 -14.47
N GLY A 114 12.55 -10.12 -15.58
CA GLY A 114 12.93 -10.61 -16.90
C GLY A 114 11.94 -11.60 -17.55
N LYS A 115 10.94 -12.12 -16.80
CA LYS A 115 9.87 -12.98 -17.35
C LYS A 115 8.57 -12.21 -17.60
N TYR A 116 8.34 -11.18 -16.82
CA TYR A 116 7.17 -10.31 -16.88
C TYR A 116 7.63 -8.84 -16.82
N ARG A 117 6.81 -7.96 -17.35
CA ARG A 117 6.95 -6.53 -17.10
C ARG A 117 6.41 -6.25 -15.70
N LEU A 118 7.27 -5.81 -14.80
CA LEU A 118 6.88 -5.54 -13.41
C LEU A 118 6.62 -4.05 -13.23
N CYS A 119 5.49 -3.71 -12.66
CA CYS A 119 5.11 -2.35 -12.33
C CYS A 119 4.67 -2.30 -10.87
N ALA A 120 4.91 -1.18 -10.17
CA ALA A 120 4.31 -0.92 -8.88
C ALA A 120 3.14 0.06 -9.02
N ALA A 121 2.09 -0.10 -8.21
CA ALA A 121 0.87 0.72 -8.23
C ALA A 121 0.44 1.06 -6.80
N SER A 122 0.67 2.30 -6.33
CA SER A 122 0.47 2.66 -4.92
C SER A 122 -0.21 4.01 -4.74
N ASN A 123 -0.99 4.13 -3.66
CA ASN A 123 -1.57 5.40 -3.19
C ASN A 123 -0.63 6.18 -2.23
N GLY A 124 0.52 5.63 -1.87
CA GLY A 124 1.50 6.32 -1.01
C GLY A 124 2.20 7.51 -1.69
N PRO A 125 2.89 8.36 -0.92
CA PRO A 125 3.67 9.47 -1.46
C PRO A 125 4.85 8.98 -2.33
N TYR A 126 5.07 9.60 -3.50
CA TYR A 126 6.08 9.14 -4.47
C TYR A 126 7.49 9.02 -3.88
N ALA A 127 7.99 10.08 -3.27
CA ALA A 127 9.34 10.09 -2.70
C ALA A 127 9.52 9.01 -1.62
N GLN A 128 8.50 8.81 -0.80
CA GLN A 128 8.48 7.78 0.23
C GLN A 128 8.53 6.38 -0.38
N GLN A 129 7.68 6.08 -1.36
CA GLN A 129 7.65 4.75 -1.98
C GLN A 129 8.94 4.42 -2.72
N VAL A 130 9.50 5.37 -3.46
CA VAL A 130 10.79 5.20 -4.14
C VAL A 130 11.91 4.94 -3.13
N ASN A 131 11.98 5.72 -2.04
CA ASN A 131 13.02 5.54 -1.03
C ASN A 131 12.90 4.18 -0.34
N ARG A 132 11.69 3.80 0.07
CA ARG A 132 11.42 2.53 0.74
C ARG A 132 11.74 1.31 -0.15
N LEU A 133 11.32 1.33 -1.41
CA LEU A 133 11.66 0.27 -2.38
C LEU A 133 13.15 0.18 -2.64
N ARG A 134 13.85 1.33 -2.73
CA ARG A 134 15.31 1.38 -2.90
C ARG A 134 16.03 0.75 -1.71
N ARG A 135 15.66 1.15 -0.49
CA ARG A 135 16.25 0.63 0.76
C ARG A 135 16.00 -0.87 0.93
N ALA A 136 14.85 -1.35 0.47
CA ALA A 136 14.51 -2.77 0.46
C ALA A 136 15.16 -3.56 -0.69
N GLY A 137 15.92 -2.92 -1.58
CA GLY A 137 16.57 -3.57 -2.73
C GLY A 137 15.60 -4.04 -3.82
N MET A 138 14.38 -3.49 -3.85
CA MET A 138 13.33 -3.92 -4.78
C MET A 138 13.05 -2.92 -5.91
N LEU A 139 13.60 -1.69 -5.85
CA LEU A 139 13.26 -0.63 -6.81
C LEU A 139 13.58 -1.01 -8.26
N ASP A 140 14.76 -1.59 -8.49
CA ASP A 140 15.27 -1.90 -9.83
C ASP A 140 14.54 -3.07 -10.51
N ALA A 141 13.67 -3.78 -9.78
CA ALA A 141 12.82 -4.81 -10.35
C ALA A 141 11.70 -4.23 -11.22
N PHE A 142 11.34 -2.95 -11.04
CA PHE A 142 10.19 -2.35 -11.68
C PHE A 142 10.54 -1.53 -12.92
N GLU A 143 9.84 -1.81 -14.02
CA GLU A 143 9.88 -1.00 -15.23
C GLU A 143 9.19 0.36 -15.04
N ARG A 144 8.11 0.40 -14.25
CA ARG A 144 7.28 1.57 -14.00
C ARG A 144 6.80 1.63 -12.56
N LEU A 145 6.69 2.86 -12.04
CA LEU A 145 6.05 3.14 -10.76
C LEU A 145 4.83 4.02 -11.01
N PHE A 146 3.65 3.49 -10.79
CA PHE A 146 2.38 4.20 -10.88
C PHE A 146 1.97 4.64 -9.47
N ILE A 147 2.33 5.86 -9.12
CA ILE A 147 2.06 6.41 -7.78
C ILE A 147 1.01 7.49 -7.91
N SER A 148 -0.03 7.45 -7.08
CA SER A 148 -1.23 8.28 -7.17
C SER A 148 -0.96 9.77 -7.35
N GLY A 149 -0.01 10.33 -6.61
CA GLY A 149 0.35 11.74 -6.73
C GLY A 149 0.87 12.15 -8.11
N GLN A 150 1.53 11.24 -8.85
CA GLN A 150 1.97 11.46 -10.23
C GLN A 150 0.89 11.10 -11.24
N MET A 151 0.04 10.14 -10.88
CA MET A 151 -1.09 9.74 -11.71
C MET A 151 -2.25 10.73 -11.64
N GLY A 152 -2.28 11.63 -10.64
CA GLY A 152 -3.34 12.60 -10.43
C GLY A 152 -4.70 11.94 -10.13
N ALA A 153 -4.68 10.74 -9.61
CA ALA A 153 -5.84 9.98 -9.15
C ALA A 153 -5.35 8.83 -8.26
N GLU A 154 -6.17 8.41 -7.31
CA GLU A 154 -5.90 7.30 -6.41
C GLU A 154 -6.62 6.01 -6.87
N LYS A 155 -6.10 4.84 -6.49
CA LYS A 155 -6.85 3.58 -6.51
C LYS A 155 -8.01 3.70 -5.50
N PRO A 156 -9.22 3.22 -5.77
CA PRO A 156 -9.66 2.39 -6.89
C PRO A 156 -10.16 3.16 -8.13
N SER A 157 -9.92 4.47 -8.24
CA SER A 157 -10.43 5.28 -9.34
C SER A 157 -10.08 4.67 -10.71
N ARG A 158 -11.08 4.55 -11.59
CA ARG A 158 -10.87 4.14 -12.97
C ARG A 158 -9.82 5.02 -13.66
N VAL A 159 -9.79 6.32 -13.35
CA VAL A 159 -8.82 7.28 -13.92
C VAL A 159 -7.39 6.87 -13.62
N PHE A 160 -7.11 6.36 -12.40
CA PHE A 160 -5.78 5.85 -12.05
C PHE A 160 -5.37 4.71 -12.99
N PHE A 161 -6.19 3.69 -13.10
CA PHE A 161 -5.88 2.50 -13.91
C PHE A 161 -5.83 2.80 -15.42
N ASP A 162 -6.71 3.63 -15.94
CA ASP A 162 -6.68 4.07 -17.35
C ASP A 162 -5.37 4.80 -17.67
N ARG A 163 -4.85 5.63 -16.74
CA ARG A 163 -3.55 6.30 -16.87
C ARG A 163 -2.36 5.33 -16.78
N CYS A 164 -2.48 4.27 -15.96
CA CYS A 164 -1.48 3.19 -15.95
C CYS A 164 -1.43 2.49 -17.32
N LEU A 165 -2.58 2.10 -17.85
CA LEU A 165 -2.70 1.43 -19.15
C LEU A 165 -2.19 2.30 -20.30
N ALA A 166 -2.47 3.60 -20.28
CA ALA A 166 -1.98 4.56 -21.29
C ALA A 166 -0.43 4.63 -21.35
N GLN A 167 0.26 4.31 -20.27
CA GLN A 167 1.73 4.24 -20.20
C GLN A 167 2.29 2.83 -20.53
N LEU A 168 1.43 1.88 -20.89
CA LEU A 168 1.78 0.52 -21.28
C LEU A 168 1.35 0.26 -22.73
N PRO A 169 2.02 0.83 -23.74
CA PRO A 169 1.58 0.77 -25.12
C PRO A 169 1.50 -0.69 -25.62
N GLY A 170 0.41 -1.01 -26.32
CA GLY A 170 0.16 -2.33 -26.87
C GLY A 170 -0.31 -3.37 -25.85
N VAL A 171 -0.51 -2.99 -24.58
CA VAL A 171 -1.02 -3.87 -23.53
C VAL A 171 -2.52 -3.67 -23.37
N ARG A 172 -3.28 -4.76 -23.41
CA ARG A 172 -4.71 -4.75 -23.07
C ARG A 172 -4.91 -5.05 -21.59
N PRO A 173 -6.01 -4.58 -20.96
CA PRO A 173 -6.30 -4.82 -19.56
C PRO A 173 -6.20 -6.29 -19.13
N GLU A 174 -6.73 -7.22 -19.96
CA GLU A 174 -6.74 -8.68 -19.67
C GLU A 174 -5.32 -9.30 -19.64
N GLN A 175 -4.33 -8.57 -20.12
CA GLN A 175 -2.91 -8.96 -20.07
C GLN A 175 -2.20 -8.44 -18.81
N CYS A 176 -2.90 -7.65 -18.00
CA CYS A 176 -2.42 -7.14 -16.73
C CYS A 176 -2.98 -7.97 -15.57
N LEU A 177 -2.17 -8.17 -14.55
CA LEU A 177 -2.57 -8.74 -13.26
C LEU A 177 -2.27 -7.72 -12.17
N MET A 178 -3.31 -7.20 -11.51
CA MET A 178 -3.16 -6.40 -10.29
C MET A 178 -3.05 -7.33 -9.08
N ILE A 179 -2.00 -7.15 -8.30
CA ILE A 179 -1.68 -7.93 -7.09
C ILE A 179 -1.63 -6.97 -5.92
N GLY A 180 -2.44 -7.19 -4.89
CA GLY A 180 -2.47 -6.31 -3.71
C GLY A 180 -3.33 -6.87 -2.59
N ASP A 181 -3.23 -6.26 -1.42
CA ASP A 181 -3.92 -6.66 -0.20
C ASP A 181 -5.31 -6.00 -0.03
N SER A 182 -5.53 -4.85 -0.68
CA SER A 182 -6.80 -4.11 -0.59
C SER A 182 -7.85 -4.66 -1.55
N LEU A 183 -8.95 -5.21 -0.99
CA LEU A 183 -10.09 -5.68 -1.79
C LEU A 183 -10.79 -4.54 -2.56
N THR A 184 -10.72 -3.32 -2.05
CA THR A 184 -11.34 -2.13 -2.65
C THR A 184 -10.39 -1.44 -3.63
N ALA A 185 -9.20 -1.03 -3.17
CA ALA A 185 -8.28 -0.26 -3.97
C ALA A 185 -7.68 -1.07 -5.13
N ASP A 186 -7.22 -2.29 -4.85
CA ASP A 186 -6.48 -3.11 -5.82
C ASP A 186 -7.41 -4.02 -6.62
N ILE A 187 -8.18 -4.85 -5.91
CA ILE A 187 -8.94 -5.92 -6.53
C ILE A 187 -10.16 -5.37 -7.26
N ALA A 188 -11.02 -4.61 -6.57
CA ALA A 188 -12.17 -4.00 -7.21
C ALA A 188 -11.75 -2.96 -8.26
N GLY A 189 -10.71 -2.14 -7.97
CA GLY A 189 -10.20 -1.14 -8.89
C GLY A 189 -9.63 -1.74 -10.19
N GLY A 190 -8.77 -2.76 -10.09
CA GLY A 190 -8.21 -3.45 -11.25
C GLY A 190 -9.28 -4.15 -12.08
N ARG A 191 -10.23 -4.83 -11.42
CA ARG A 191 -11.35 -5.50 -12.09
C ARG A 191 -12.25 -4.53 -12.85
N ALA A 192 -12.50 -3.34 -12.30
CA ALA A 192 -13.36 -2.32 -12.93
C ALA A 192 -12.86 -1.83 -14.30
N VAL A 193 -11.57 -2.03 -14.60
CA VAL A 193 -10.96 -1.71 -15.90
C VAL A 193 -10.66 -2.96 -16.75
N GLY A 194 -11.05 -4.16 -16.31
CA GLY A 194 -10.86 -5.41 -17.02
C GLY A 194 -9.51 -6.09 -16.81
N MET A 195 -8.72 -5.65 -15.83
CA MET A 195 -7.52 -6.37 -15.41
C MET A 195 -7.91 -7.66 -14.67
N ARG A 196 -7.00 -8.62 -14.67
CA ARG A 196 -7.04 -9.74 -13.75
C ARG A 196 -6.56 -9.30 -12.37
N THR A 197 -6.99 -10.02 -11.35
CA THR A 197 -6.72 -9.63 -9.98
C THR A 197 -6.26 -10.81 -9.14
N CYS A 198 -5.27 -10.57 -8.28
CA CYS A 198 -4.76 -11.53 -7.32
C CYS A 198 -4.75 -10.86 -5.93
N TRP A 199 -5.63 -11.35 -5.07
CA TRP A 199 -5.68 -10.84 -3.71
C TRP A 199 -4.57 -11.47 -2.85
N PHE A 200 -3.74 -10.62 -2.26
CA PHE A 200 -2.75 -11.02 -1.28
C PHE A 200 -3.35 -10.92 0.13
N ASP A 201 -3.58 -12.08 0.76
CA ASP A 201 -4.07 -12.17 2.14
C ASP A 201 -2.96 -12.69 3.07
N PRO A 202 -2.11 -11.79 3.61
CA PRO A 202 -0.97 -12.21 4.44
C PRO A 202 -1.37 -12.86 5.76
N ALA A 203 -2.60 -12.65 6.21
CA ALA A 203 -3.10 -13.20 7.47
C ALA A 203 -3.65 -14.62 7.32
N ASP A 204 -3.84 -15.10 6.09
CA ASP A 204 -4.49 -16.39 5.77
C ASP A 204 -5.73 -16.59 6.64
N ARG A 205 -6.64 -15.60 6.60
CA ARG A 205 -7.81 -15.53 7.48
C ARG A 205 -8.80 -16.64 7.26
N GLY A 206 -8.46 -17.62 6.39
CA GLY A 206 -9.36 -18.72 6.04
C GLY A 206 -10.65 -18.24 5.36
N ALA A 207 -10.70 -16.98 4.97
CA ALA A 207 -11.82 -16.42 4.26
C ALA A 207 -11.92 -17.08 2.88
N ALA A 208 -13.13 -17.44 2.47
CA ALA A 208 -13.37 -17.84 1.09
C ALA A 208 -12.86 -16.74 0.15
N MET A 209 -12.19 -17.14 -0.93
CA MET A 209 -11.71 -16.21 -1.95
C MET A 209 -12.85 -15.24 -2.33
N PRO A 210 -12.64 -13.91 -2.21
CA PRO A 210 -13.69 -12.97 -2.54
C PRO A 210 -14.04 -13.10 -4.03
N PRO A 211 -15.34 -13.02 -4.39
CA PRO A 211 -15.80 -13.23 -5.77
C PRO A 211 -15.21 -12.22 -6.77
N GLN A 212 -14.60 -11.15 -6.26
CA GLN A 212 -13.95 -10.12 -7.08
C GLN A 212 -12.52 -10.49 -7.49
N ALA A 213 -11.85 -11.44 -6.81
CA ALA A 213 -10.49 -11.84 -7.12
C ALA A 213 -10.49 -13.09 -8.04
N ASP A 214 -9.59 -13.09 -9.03
CA ASP A 214 -9.37 -14.28 -9.87
C ASP A 214 -8.47 -15.30 -9.16
N TRP A 215 -7.58 -14.82 -8.28
CA TRP A 215 -6.69 -15.62 -7.43
C TRP A 215 -6.56 -15.02 -6.04
N GLN A 216 -6.26 -15.89 -5.09
CA GLN A 216 -5.85 -15.52 -3.72
C GLN A 216 -4.51 -16.19 -3.43
N ILE A 217 -3.59 -15.43 -2.84
CA ILE A 217 -2.30 -15.94 -2.33
C ILE A 217 -2.12 -15.48 -0.89
N GLY A 218 -1.58 -16.37 -0.05
CA GLY A 218 -1.11 -16.05 1.29
C GLY A 218 0.38 -15.70 1.31
N ARG A 219 0.96 -15.66 2.51
CA ARG A 219 2.43 -15.59 2.65
C ARG A 219 3.03 -16.82 1.98
N ALA A 220 4.07 -16.61 1.16
CA ALA A 220 4.79 -17.73 0.58
C ALA A 220 5.28 -18.64 1.71
N HIS A 221 4.84 -19.88 1.68
CA HIS A 221 5.48 -20.91 2.49
C HIS A 221 6.87 -21.13 1.87
N VAL A 222 7.89 -20.62 2.54
CA VAL A 222 9.29 -20.86 2.19
C VAL A 222 9.72 -22.22 2.71
#